data_63bfb585031ac09a88ec3326456f45da
#
_entry.id   63bfb585031ac09a88ec3326456f45da
#
_cell.length_a   1.000
_cell.length_b   1.000
_cell.length_c   1.000
_cell.angle_alpha   90.00
_cell.angle_beta   90.00
_cell.angle_gamma   90.00
#
_symmetry.space_group_name_H-M   'P 1'
#
loop_
_entity.id
_entity.type
_entity.pdbx_description
1 polymer ?
#
loop_
_entity_poly.entity_id
_entity_poly.type
_entity_poly.pdbx_seq_one_letter_code
_entity_poly.pdbx_strand_id
1 'polypeptide(L)'
;MAEVEIKKENLVYAKPKLITDNVMHYCPGCSHGTVHKLIAEVIEEMGLEEKTVGVSPVGCSVFAYNYIDIDWIEAAHGRALAVATAVKRLHPGNLVFTYQGDGDLSAIGTAESIHAAARGENVVAVYINNAIYGMTGGQMAPTTRSPK
;
A
#
# COMPACT_ATOMS: atom_id res chain seq x y z
N MET A 1 -1.72 -12.63 33.59
CA MET A 1 -2.26 -13.68 32.71
C MET A 1 -1.08 -14.54 32.31
N ALA A 2 -1.19 -15.88 32.39
CA ALA A 2 -0.09 -16.76 31.97
C ALA A 2 0.08 -16.61 30.45
N GLU A 3 1.30 -16.34 30.00
CA GLU A 3 1.68 -16.30 28.60
C GLU A 3 1.57 -17.72 28.05
N VAL A 4 0.74 -17.92 27.05
CA VAL A 4 0.57 -19.24 26.41
C VAL A 4 1.69 -19.36 25.39
N GLU A 5 2.70 -20.17 25.70
CA GLU A 5 3.78 -20.50 24.79
C GLU A 5 3.27 -21.46 23.69
N ILE A 6 3.13 -20.95 22.46
CA ILE A 6 2.72 -21.77 21.32
C ILE A 6 3.95 -22.46 20.74
N LYS A 7 3.97 -23.79 20.79
CA LYS A 7 5.05 -24.58 20.16
C LYS A 7 5.05 -24.35 18.66
N LYS A 8 6.24 -24.23 18.07
CA LYS A 8 6.43 -23.95 16.63
C LYS A 8 5.68 -24.93 15.70
N GLU A 9 5.54 -26.19 16.12
CA GLU A 9 4.79 -27.24 15.39
C GLU A 9 3.27 -27.03 15.37
N ASN A 10 2.76 -26.23 16.29
CA ASN A 10 1.32 -25.88 16.40
C ASN A 10 1.00 -24.49 15.85
N LEU A 11 2.01 -23.79 15.32
CA LEU A 11 1.83 -22.48 14.76
C LEU A 11 1.22 -22.59 13.36
N VAL A 12 -0.04 -22.22 13.23
CA VAL A 12 -0.76 -22.21 11.95
C VAL A 12 -0.51 -20.89 11.19
N TYR A 13 -0.40 -19.78 11.94
CA TYR A 13 -0.18 -18.46 11.38
C TYR A 13 0.51 -17.56 12.41
N ALA A 14 1.43 -16.73 11.95
CA ALA A 14 2.00 -15.64 12.74
C ALA A 14 1.82 -14.31 12.00
N LYS A 15 1.62 -13.25 12.74
CA LYS A 15 1.65 -11.88 12.18
C LYS A 15 3.01 -11.64 11.52
N PRO A 16 3.06 -11.09 10.29
CA PRO A 16 4.32 -10.67 9.67
C PRO A 16 5.11 -9.74 10.60
N LYS A 17 6.43 -9.89 10.62
CA LYS A 17 7.32 -9.07 11.46
C LYS A 17 7.30 -7.61 11.04
N LEU A 18 7.15 -7.35 9.74
CA LEU A 18 7.05 -6.01 9.18
C LEU A 18 5.77 -5.27 9.59
N ILE A 19 4.74 -5.96 10.08
CA ILE A 19 3.52 -5.30 10.58
C ILE A 19 3.76 -4.81 12.00
N THR A 20 3.71 -3.51 12.20
CA THR A 20 3.85 -2.85 13.51
C THR A 20 2.69 -3.19 14.45
N ASP A 21 2.80 -2.79 15.71
CA ASP A 21 1.72 -2.95 16.71
C ASP A 21 0.78 -1.72 16.76
N ASN A 22 0.94 -0.78 15.86
CA ASN A 22 0.09 0.40 15.81
C ASN A 22 -1.35 0.05 15.43
N VAL A 23 -2.30 0.65 16.13
CA VAL A 23 -3.72 0.50 15.82
C VAL A 23 -4.02 1.16 14.48
N MET A 24 -4.56 0.40 13.53
CA MET A 24 -4.89 0.91 12.21
C MET A 24 -6.09 1.86 12.27
N HIS A 25 -5.99 2.97 11.54
CA HIS A 25 -7.06 4.00 11.44
C HIS A 25 -8.14 3.64 10.41
N TYR A 26 -7.96 2.57 9.65
CA TYR A 26 -8.86 2.19 8.56
C TYR A 26 -10.26 1.80 9.06
N CYS A 27 -11.27 2.09 8.24
CA CYS A 27 -12.64 1.68 8.54
C CYS A 27 -12.77 0.15 8.56
N PRO A 28 -13.61 -0.41 9.45
CA PRO A 28 -13.90 -1.84 9.45
C PRO A 28 -14.39 -2.32 8.07
N GLY A 29 -13.78 -3.38 7.55
CA GLY A 29 -14.18 -3.99 6.28
C GLY A 29 -13.69 -3.29 5.01
N CYS A 30 -12.89 -2.21 5.10
CA CYS A 30 -12.36 -1.50 3.92
C CYS A 30 -11.19 -2.21 3.23
N SER A 31 -10.78 -3.37 3.71
CA SER A 31 -9.72 -4.24 3.17
C SER A 31 -8.27 -3.71 3.31
N HIS A 32 -8.02 -2.47 3.69
CA HIS A 32 -6.67 -1.95 3.84
C HIS A 32 -5.81 -2.80 4.79
N GLY A 33 -6.32 -3.16 5.97
CA GLY A 33 -5.57 -3.99 6.92
C GLY A 33 -5.21 -5.38 6.36
N THR A 34 -6.11 -5.98 5.58
CA THR A 34 -5.84 -7.27 4.93
C THR A 34 -4.75 -7.12 3.87
N VAL A 35 -4.80 -6.05 3.06
CA VAL A 35 -3.80 -5.81 2.02
C VAL A 35 -2.43 -5.49 2.62
N HIS A 36 -2.37 -4.70 3.70
CA HIS A 36 -1.11 -4.46 4.43
C HIS A 36 -0.44 -5.75 4.88
N LYS A 37 -1.24 -6.65 5.48
CA LYS A 37 -0.75 -7.95 5.90
C LYS A 37 -0.17 -8.75 4.73
N LEU A 38 -0.90 -8.83 3.60
CA LEU A 38 -0.44 -9.57 2.42
C LEU A 38 0.83 -8.97 1.82
N ILE A 39 0.95 -7.63 1.77
CA ILE A 39 2.16 -6.96 1.31
C ILE A 39 3.35 -7.33 2.20
N ALA A 40 3.18 -7.24 3.52
CA ALA A 40 4.24 -7.58 4.47
C ALA A 40 4.67 -9.05 4.35
N GLU A 41 3.71 -9.99 4.24
CA GLU A 41 3.99 -11.42 4.03
C GLU A 41 4.83 -11.63 2.76
N VAL A 42 4.42 -11.04 1.63
CA VAL A 42 5.14 -11.20 0.36
C VAL A 42 6.56 -10.61 0.43
N ILE A 43 6.75 -9.45 1.05
CA ILE A 43 8.08 -8.84 1.20
C ILE A 43 8.99 -9.75 2.03
N GLU A 44 8.48 -10.29 3.16
CA GLU A 44 9.23 -11.22 4.00
C GLU A 44 9.55 -12.54 3.28
N GLU A 45 8.59 -13.11 2.56
CA GLU A 45 8.80 -14.33 1.77
C GLU A 45 9.85 -14.16 0.68
N MET A 46 9.97 -12.95 0.13
CA MET A 46 10.97 -12.60 -0.88
C MET A 46 12.33 -12.25 -0.27
N GLY A 47 12.43 -12.01 1.05
CA GLY A 47 13.64 -11.56 1.73
C GLY A 47 14.08 -10.17 1.26
N LEU A 48 13.13 -9.26 1.06
CA LEU A 48 13.36 -7.92 0.50
C LEU A 48 13.10 -6.79 1.50
N GLU A 49 13.05 -7.06 2.79
CA GLU A 49 12.71 -6.10 3.84
C GLU A 49 13.57 -4.84 3.74
N GLU A 50 14.91 -5.03 3.66
CA GLU A 50 15.90 -3.95 3.59
C GLU A 50 16.07 -3.34 2.18
N LYS A 51 15.32 -3.83 1.19
CA LYS A 51 15.43 -3.41 -0.21
C LYS A 51 14.08 -2.98 -0.80
N THR A 52 13.12 -2.69 0.05
CA THR A 52 11.77 -2.29 -0.37
C THR A 52 11.51 -0.84 -0.03
N VAL A 53 11.01 -0.10 -1.00
CA VAL A 53 10.54 1.28 -0.79
C VAL A 53 9.08 1.37 -1.20
N GLY A 54 8.22 1.74 -0.25
CA GLY A 54 6.83 2.06 -0.48
C GLY A 54 6.65 3.54 -0.80
N VAL A 55 5.75 3.86 -1.71
CA VAL A 55 5.32 5.25 -1.98
C VAL A 55 3.84 5.36 -1.72
N SER A 56 3.45 6.13 -0.71
CA SER A 56 2.06 6.37 -0.33
C SER A 56 1.65 7.82 -0.61
N PRO A 57 0.61 8.04 -1.42
CA PRO A 57 0.08 9.38 -1.65
C PRO A 57 -0.94 9.77 -0.59
N VAL A 58 -1.34 11.04 -0.61
CA VAL A 58 -2.44 11.55 0.22
C VAL A 58 -3.73 10.75 -0.03
N GLY A 59 -4.43 10.41 1.03
CA GLY A 59 -5.61 9.56 1.07
C GLY A 59 -5.51 8.57 2.23
N CYS A 60 -6.38 7.57 2.30
CA CYS A 60 -6.33 6.57 3.38
C CYS A 60 -4.98 5.82 3.44
N SER A 61 -4.27 5.73 2.34
CA SER A 61 -2.97 5.06 2.22
C SER A 61 -1.80 5.86 2.81
N VAL A 62 -1.96 7.16 3.07
CA VAL A 62 -0.83 8.03 3.46
C VAL A 62 -0.10 7.55 4.72
N PHE A 63 -0.83 6.98 5.67
CA PHE A 63 -0.25 6.50 6.93
C PHE A 63 0.27 5.05 6.88
N ALA A 64 0.47 4.48 5.68
CA ALA A 64 0.98 3.11 5.54
C ALA A 64 2.33 2.91 6.25
N TYR A 65 3.16 3.95 6.32
CA TYR A 65 4.43 3.96 7.05
C TYR A 65 4.31 3.69 8.56
N ASN A 66 3.15 3.92 9.14
CA ASN A 66 2.90 3.58 10.55
C ASN A 66 2.67 2.08 10.77
N TYR A 67 2.36 1.34 9.72
CA TYR A 67 1.85 -0.03 9.83
C TYR A 67 2.76 -1.09 9.21
N ILE A 68 3.59 -0.70 8.25
CA ILE A 68 4.56 -1.60 7.62
C ILE A 68 5.95 -1.00 7.79
N ASP A 69 6.84 -1.72 8.46
CA ASP A 69 8.21 -1.31 8.80
C ASP A 69 9.17 -1.56 7.63
N ILE A 70 9.10 -0.67 6.64
CA ILE A 70 10.01 -0.56 5.49
C ILE A 70 10.29 0.92 5.23
N ASP A 71 11.13 1.23 4.26
CA ASP A 71 11.32 2.61 3.80
C ASP A 71 10.07 3.14 3.08
N TRP A 72 9.62 4.34 3.46
CA TRP A 72 8.47 5.00 2.84
C TRP A 72 8.78 6.41 2.37
N ILE A 73 8.14 6.79 1.26
CA ILE A 73 8.11 8.16 0.76
C ILE A 73 6.66 8.58 0.60
N GLU A 74 6.30 9.71 1.20
CA GLU A 74 4.99 10.32 0.98
C GLU A 74 5.00 11.13 -0.34
N ALA A 75 3.91 11.01 -1.09
CA ALA A 75 3.71 11.77 -2.33
C ALA A 75 2.44 12.62 -2.25
N ALA A 76 2.42 13.72 -2.99
CA ALA A 76 1.19 14.46 -3.18
C ALA A 76 0.12 13.59 -3.85
N HIS A 77 -1.15 13.89 -3.62
CA HIS A 77 -2.28 13.14 -4.15
C HIS A 77 -2.20 13.00 -5.67
N GLY A 78 -2.27 11.76 -6.16
CA GLY A 78 -2.14 11.40 -7.57
C GLY A 78 -0.71 11.37 -8.11
N ARG A 79 0.32 11.58 -7.27
CA ARG A 79 1.72 11.70 -7.75
C ARG A 79 2.62 10.54 -7.36
N ALA A 80 2.06 9.49 -6.73
CA ALA A 80 2.86 8.37 -6.24
C ALA A 80 3.67 7.68 -7.34
N LEU A 81 3.09 7.42 -8.51
CA LEU A 81 3.80 6.77 -9.62
C LEU A 81 4.92 7.64 -10.21
N ALA A 82 4.78 8.96 -10.19
CA ALA A 82 5.86 9.86 -10.60
C ALA A 82 7.04 9.79 -9.62
N VAL A 83 6.76 9.80 -8.31
CA VAL A 83 7.78 9.64 -7.26
C VAL A 83 8.41 8.26 -7.33
N ALA A 84 7.62 7.21 -7.43
CA ALA A 84 8.10 5.83 -7.54
C ALA A 84 9.00 5.61 -8.76
N THR A 85 8.67 6.23 -9.90
CA THR A 85 9.52 6.24 -11.09
C THR A 85 10.91 6.79 -10.78
N ALA A 86 10.99 7.95 -10.11
CA ALA A 86 12.27 8.55 -9.74
C ALA A 86 13.07 7.66 -8.79
N VAL A 87 12.42 7.15 -7.75
CA VAL A 87 13.04 6.23 -6.77
C VAL A 87 13.60 4.99 -7.46
N LYS A 88 12.79 4.35 -8.31
CA LYS A 88 13.20 3.13 -9.02
C LYS A 88 14.38 3.35 -9.96
N ARG A 89 14.44 4.50 -10.63
CA ARG A 89 15.56 4.84 -11.51
C ARG A 89 16.85 5.11 -10.76
N LEU A 90 16.77 5.70 -9.57
CA LEU A 90 17.92 5.95 -8.70
C LEU A 90 18.38 4.69 -7.96
N HIS A 91 17.46 3.79 -7.65
CA HIS A 91 17.70 2.55 -6.91
C HIS A 91 17.16 1.33 -7.69
N PRO A 92 17.78 0.98 -8.83
CA PRO A 92 17.25 -0.05 -9.71
C PRO A 92 17.19 -1.45 -9.08
N GLY A 93 18.02 -1.71 -8.06
CA GLY A 93 18.04 -2.97 -7.32
C GLY A 93 16.94 -3.14 -6.27
N ASN A 94 16.21 -2.05 -5.93
CA ASN A 94 15.18 -2.11 -4.91
C ASN A 94 13.83 -2.53 -5.50
N LEU A 95 13.01 -3.21 -4.69
CA LEU A 95 11.58 -3.31 -4.91
C LEU A 95 10.95 -1.95 -4.63
N VAL A 96 10.29 -1.36 -5.61
CA VAL A 96 9.56 -0.10 -5.44
C VAL A 96 8.11 -0.32 -5.79
N PHE A 97 7.22 0.01 -4.87
CA PHE A 97 5.79 -0.09 -5.10
C PHE A 97 5.05 1.17 -4.65
N THR A 98 3.90 1.43 -5.26
CA THR A 98 2.97 2.45 -4.78
C THR A 98 1.78 1.78 -4.10
N TYR A 99 1.24 2.42 -3.06
CA TYR A 99 0.04 1.97 -2.38
C TYR A 99 -1.05 3.03 -2.49
N GLN A 100 -1.99 2.85 -3.42
CA GLN A 100 -2.89 3.90 -3.88
C GLN A 100 -4.35 3.47 -3.85
N GLY A 101 -5.22 4.38 -3.39
CA GLY A 101 -6.67 4.24 -3.55
C GLY A 101 -7.13 4.53 -4.99
N ASP A 102 -8.37 4.19 -5.28
CA ASP A 102 -8.98 4.40 -6.60
C ASP A 102 -9.15 5.88 -6.95
N GLY A 103 -9.50 6.71 -6.00
CA GLY A 103 -9.54 8.16 -6.19
C GLY A 103 -8.18 8.76 -6.48
N ASP A 104 -7.12 8.17 -5.94
CA ASP A 104 -5.76 8.62 -6.18
C ASP A 104 -5.26 8.16 -7.56
N LEU A 105 -5.22 6.86 -7.83
CA LEU A 105 -4.63 6.30 -9.04
C LEU A 105 -5.49 6.57 -10.27
N SER A 106 -6.81 6.37 -10.18
CA SER A 106 -7.72 6.39 -11.34
C SER A 106 -8.41 7.73 -11.56
N ALA A 107 -8.26 8.71 -10.65
CA ALA A 107 -8.81 10.03 -10.80
C ALA A 107 -7.70 11.06 -10.94
N ILE A 108 -7.23 11.61 -9.81
CA ILE A 108 -6.24 12.70 -9.84
C ILE A 108 -4.89 12.27 -10.42
N GLY A 109 -4.53 10.98 -10.27
CA GLY A 109 -3.28 10.39 -10.77
C GLY A 109 -3.38 9.70 -12.13
N THR A 110 -4.46 9.91 -12.89
CA THR A 110 -4.67 9.23 -14.19
C THR A 110 -3.51 9.47 -15.15
N ALA A 111 -3.05 10.70 -15.28
CA ALA A 111 -1.95 11.05 -16.19
C ALA A 111 -0.64 10.35 -15.78
N GLU A 112 -0.29 10.38 -14.51
CA GLU A 112 0.89 9.73 -13.96
C GLU A 112 0.85 8.21 -14.16
N SER A 113 -0.32 7.62 -13.96
CA SER A 113 -0.56 6.17 -14.13
C SER A 113 -0.37 5.75 -15.60
N ILE A 114 -1.00 6.47 -16.52
CA ILE A 114 -0.87 6.20 -17.96
C ILE A 114 0.57 6.39 -18.41
N HIS A 115 1.23 7.47 -18.01
CA HIS A 115 2.60 7.74 -18.42
C HIS A 115 3.61 6.78 -17.81
N ALA A 116 3.44 6.34 -16.57
CA ALA A 116 4.30 5.32 -15.98
C ALA A 116 4.16 3.98 -16.71
N ALA A 117 2.91 3.58 -17.00
CA ALA A 117 2.62 2.37 -17.76
C ALA A 117 3.17 2.46 -19.22
N ALA A 118 2.96 3.58 -19.90
CA ALA A 118 3.42 3.78 -21.27
C ALA A 118 4.96 3.74 -21.40
N ARG A 119 5.67 4.15 -20.34
CA ARG A 119 7.15 4.05 -20.28
C ARG A 119 7.65 2.68 -19.84
N GLY A 120 6.77 1.78 -19.43
CA GLY A 120 7.16 0.47 -18.88
C GLY A 120 7.99 0.58 -17.59
N GLU A 121 7.64 1.50 -16.70
CA GLU A 121 8.38 1.69 -15.45
C GLU A 121 8.32 0.42 -14.60
N ASN A 122 9.49 -0.01 -14.10
CA ASN A 122 9.60 -1.23 -13.28
C ASN A 122 9.19 -0.98 -11.83
N VAL A 123 7.93 -0.64 -11.62
CA VAL A 123 7.30 -0.39 -10.32
C VAL A 123 6.02 -1.21 -10.21
N VAL A 124 5.64 -1.59 -8.99
CA VAL A 124 4.37 -2.25 -8.71
C VAL A 124 3.37 -1.22 -8.21
N ALA A 125 2.18 -1.15 -8.78
CA ALA A 125 1.10 -0.31 -8.28
C ALA A 125 0.08 -1.18 -7.52
N VAL A 126 0.05 -1.08 -6.20
CA VAL A 126 -0.99 -1.70 -5.38
C VAL A 126 -2.20 -0.80 -5.37
N TYR A 127 -3.27 -1.27 -5.98
CA TYR A 127 -4.49 -0.50 -6.25
C TYR A 127 -5.65 -0.94 -5.35
N ILE A 128 -6.06 -0.09 -4.44
CA ILE A 128 -7.21 -0.34 -3.57
C ILE A 128 -8.46 0.26 -4.20
N ASN A 129 -9.21 -0.58 -4.86
CA ASN A 129 -10.48 -0.21 -5.49
C ASN A 129 -11.65 -0.49 -4.55
N ASN A 130 -11.91 0.43 -3.66
CA ASN A 130 -13.01 0.36 -2.70
C ASN A 130 -14.21 1.27 -3.04
N ALA A 131 -14.16 1.93 -4.19
CA ALA A 131 -15.23 2.74 -4.77
C ALA A 131 -15.64 3.96 -3.92
N ILE A 132 -14.71 4.55 -3.14
CA ILE A 132 -15.02 5.65 -2.24
C ILE A 132 -13.80 6.53 -1.94
N TYR A 133 -14.00 7.84 -1.79
CA TYR A 133 -13.06 8.74 -1.12
C TYR A 133 -13.28 8.69 0.39
N GLY A 134 -12.66 7.74 1.08
CA GLY A 134 -12.90 7.50 2.51
C GLY A 134 -12.42 8.62 3.42
N MET A 135 -11.19 9.11 3.22
CA MET A 135 -10.56 10.11 4.10
C MET A 135 -11.33 11.43 4.15
N THR A 136 -11.98 11.82 3.06
CA THR A 136 -12.71 13.10 2.95
C THR A 136 -14.17 13.00 3.40
N GLY A 137 -14.63 11.85 3.85
CA GLY A 137 -15.96 11.64 4.42
C GLY A 137 -16.93 10.82 3.56
N GLY A 138 -16.44 10.14 2.52
CA GLY A 138 -17.24 9.13 1.83
C GLY A 138 -17.83 9.56 0.50
N GLN A 139 -17.21 10.50 -0.21
CA GLN A 139 -17.65 10.92 -1.54
C GLN A 139 -17.47 9.79 -2.57
N MET A 140 -18.23 9.89 -3.64
CA MET A 140 -18.12 8.97 -4.78
C MET A 140 -16.74 9.09 -5.44
N ALA A 141 -16.08 7.95 -5.62
CA ALA A 141 -14.88 7.82 -6.45
C ALA A 141 -15.26 7.53 -7.91
N PRO A 142 -14.35 7.67 -8.88
CA PRO A 142 -14.64 7.33 -10.28
C PRO A 142 -15.07 5.88 -10.48
N THR A 143 -14.69 5.00 -9.57
CA THR A 143 -15.01 3.58 -9.56
C THR A 143 -16.33 3.25 -8.87
N THR A 144 -16.98 4.23 -8.24
CA THR A 144 -18.30 4.05 -7.61
C THR A 144 -19.33 3.70 -8.68
N ARG A 145 -20.01 2.58 -8.52
CA ARG A 145 -21.07 2.19 -9.44
C ARG A 145 -22.30 3.08 -9.21
N SER A 146 -22.75 3.74 -10.28
CA SER A 146 -24.05 4.41 -10.23
C SER A 146 -25.17 3.37 -10.04
N PRO A 147 -26.14 3.61 -9.14
CA PRO A 147 -27.35 2.78 -9.11
C PRO A 147 -28.00 2.83 -10.50
N LYS A 148 -28.35 1.66 -11.03
CA LYS A 148 -29.13 1.55 -12.26
C LYS A 148 -30.59 1.83 -11.96
#